data_3d8a8981e8ad488c179a4c0818a589e5
#
_entry.id   3d8a8981e8ad488c179a4c0818a589e5
#
_cell.length_a   1.000
_cell.length_b   1.000
_cell.length_c   1.000
_cell.angle_alpha   90.00
_cell.angle_beta   90.00
_cell.angle_gamma   90.00
#
_symmetry.space_group_name_H-M   'P 1'
#
loop_
_entity.id
_entity.type
_entity.pdbx_description
1 polymer ?
#
loop_
_entity_poly.entity_id
_entity_poly.type
_entity_poly.pdbx_seq_one_letter_code
_entity_poly.pdbx_strand_id
1 'polypeptide(L)'
;MDRIKKNFGFGCMRLPMIGEEVDIEQTKQMVDAFLDAGFNYFDTAHGYIQGKSEKALKTCLTSRYPREKYILTDKLTANYFKTEADIRPFFESQLEICGVEYFDFYLMHAQGLVNYDHFKECRAYETAFELKKEGKIRHVGISFHDRAEVLERILTEYPEIEVVQIQFNYVDYDDPAVQSRKCYEVCLKFNKPVIVMEPVKGGNLVNLPENAKAVLEDLHGGSPASYAIRFVAGFPGMMMVLSGMSNMEQMQDNISFMRDFKPLDETERAAVEKVQEIFHSKDLIPCTGCRYCMDGCPKHISIPDLFAIMNTKQIHHDWNADCYYEDVHTAPGRKASDCLKCGKCEKVCPQHLPIRKLLEQVAAEFEKAPAAN
;
A
#
# COMPACT_ATOMS: atom_id res chain seq x y z
N MET A 1 -19.26 8.80 -4.71
CA MET A 1 -18.32 9.19 -3.64
C MET A 1 -18.99 10.02 -2.55
N ASP A 2 -20.18 10.53 -2.79
CA ASP A 2 -20.91 11.49 -1.91
C ASP A 2 -21.30 10.95 -0.53
N ARG A 3 -21.19 9.62 -0.32
CA ARG A 3 -21.47 8.98 0.98
C ARG A 3 -20.29 8.95 1.95
N ILE A 4 -19.07 9.27 1.48
CA ILE A 4 -17.88 9.39 2.34
C ILE A 4 -18.07 10.59 3.26
N LYS A 5 -18.03 10.35 4.58
CA LYS A 5 -18.24 11.40 5.57
C LYS A 5 -16.95 12.14 5.92
N LYS A 6 -15.85 11.43 6.00
CA LYS A 6 -14.52 11.94 6.37
C LYS A 6 -13.44 11.13 5.65
N ASN A 7 -12.28 11.72 5.43
CA ASN A 7 -11.17 11.13 4.68
C ASN A 7 -10.32 10.12 5.47
N PHE A 8 -10.93 9.37 6.39
CA PHE A 8 -10.26 8.35 7.19
C PHE A 8 -11.04 7.04 7.18
N GLY A 9 -10.35 5.92 6.93
CA GLY A 9 -10.94 4.60 6.74
C GLY A 9 -10.29 3.52 7.61
N PHE A 10 -11.07 2.51 7.97
CA PHE A 10 -10.63 1.35 8.71
C PHE A 10 -10.13 0.28 7.73
N GLY A 11 -8.81 0.10 7.65
CA GLY A 11 -8.16 -0.99 6.92
C GLY A 11 -8.24 -2.30 7.69
N CYS A 12 -8.98 -3.28 7.16
CA CYS A 12 -9.31 -4.51 7.88
C CYS A 12 -8.32 -5.66 7.64
N MET A 13 -7.10 -5.37 7.17
CA MET A 13 -6.02 -6.35 7.04
C MET A 13 -5.40 -6.75 8.38
N ARG A 14 -5.52 -5.91 9.41
CA ARG A 14 -4.86 -6.05 10.71
C ARG A 14 -5.87 -5.99 11.87
N LEU A 15 -7.00 -6.69 11.73
CA LEU A 15 -7.99 -6.79 12.81
C LEU A 15 -7.38 -7.42 14.07
N PRO A 16 -7.91 -7.13 15.27
CA PRO A 16 -7.45 -7.75 16.51
C PRO A 16 -7.59 -9.27 16.46
N MET A 17 -6.60 -9.98 17.02
CA MET A 17 -6.52 -11.44 16.95
C MET A 17 -6.42 -12.06 18.35
N ILE A 18 -7.04 -13.24 18.52
CA ILE A 18 -6.82 -14.15 19.63
C ILE A 18 -6.29 -15.46 19.03
N GLY A 19 -4.99 -15.69 19.18
CA GLY A 19 -4.31 -16.76 18.46
C GLY A 19 -4.42 -16.54 16.94
N GLU A 20 -4.97 -17.51 16.22
CA GLU A 20 -5.17 -17.44 14.76
C GLU A 20 -6.55 -16.90 14.35
N GLU A 21 -7.45 -16.61 15.30
CA GLU A 21 -8.81 -16.15 15.02
C GLU A 21 -8.97 -14.65 15.31
N VAL A 22 -9.86 -14.01 14.54
CA VAL A 22 -10.20 -12.60 14.77
C VAL A 22 -10.95 -12.47 16.11
N ASP A 23 -10.49 -11.54 16.96
CA ASP A 23 -11.22 -11.14 18.16
C ASP A 23 -12.49 -10.38 17.76
N ILE A 24 -13.59 -11.12 17.64
CA ILE A 24 -14.89 -10.61 17.21
C ILE A 24 -15.44 -9.57 18.18
N GLU A 25 -15.27 -9.77 19.49
CA GLU A 25 -15.83 -8.84 20.47
C GLU A 25 -15.07 -7.51 20.47
N GLN A 26 -13.74 -7.52 20.40
CA GLN A 26 -12.97 -6.30 20.27
C GLN A 26 -13.21 -5.64 18.91
N THR A 27 -13.31 -6.41 17.83
CA THR A 27 -13.62 -5.87 16.49
C THR A 27 -14.97 -5.18 16.46
N LYS A 28 -16.02 -5.73 17.11
CA LYS A 28 -17.32 -5.05 17.23
C LYS A 28 -17.20 -3.71 17.95
N GLN A 29 -16.50 -3.67 19.08
CA GLN A 29 -16.28 -2.43 19.83
C GLN A 29 -15.55 -1.38 18.98
N MET A 30 -14.54 -1.80 18.21
CA MET A 30 -13.80 -0.91 17.31
C MET A 30 -14.68 -0.39 16.17
N VAL A 31 -15.51 -1.25 15.57
CA VAL A 31 -16.48 -0.83 14.53
C VAL A 31 -17.48 0.19 15.09
N ASP A 32 -18.00 -0.06 16.30
CA ASP A 32 -18.94 0.85 16.97
C ASP A 32 -18.28 2.21 17.23
N ALA A 33 -17.10 2.23 17.83
CA ALA A 33 -16.35 3.46 18.11
C ALA A 33 -16.03 4.26 16.84
N PHE A 34 -15.68 3.56 15.73
CA PHE A 34 -15.37 4.18 14.45
C PHE A 34 -16.59 4.86 13.82
N LEU A 35 -17.74 4.17 13.81
CA LEU A 35 -19.01 4.71 13.29
C LEU A 35 -19.54 5.85 14.16
N ASP A 36 -19.44 5.73 15.48
CA ASP A 36 -19.89 6.75 16.45
C ASP A 36 -19.03 8.04 16.34
N ALA A 37 -17.75 7.90 15.99
CA ALA A 37 -16.88 9.05 15.70
C ALA A 37 -17.18 9.75 14.36
N GLY A 38 -18.13 9.22 13.58
CA GLY A 38 -18.62 9.79 12.33
C GLY A 38 -17.85 9.36 11.09
N PHE A 39 -16.98 8.35 11.20
CA PHE A 39 -16.34 7.69 10.06
C PHE A 39 -17.26 6.59 9.50
N ASN A 40 -17.02 6.18 8.25
CA ASN A 40 -17.89 5.15 7.67
C ASN A 40 -17.24 4.30 6.56
N TYR A 41 -15.93 4.38 6.35
CA TYR A 41 -15.24 3.66 5.28
C TYR A 41 -14.47 2.45 5.82
N PHE A 42 -14.74 1.27 5.27
CA PHE A 42 -14.08 -0.01 5.61
C PHE A 42 -13.47 -0.61 4.36
N ASP A 43 -12.22 -1.06 4.47
CA ASP A 43 -11.45 -1.66 3.36
C ASP A 43 -11.04 -3.09 3.70
N THR A 44 -11.40 -4.05 2.86
CA THR A 44 -11.02 -5.45 2.99
C THR A 44 -10.52 -6.02 1.67
N ALA A 45 -10.11 -7.28 1.68
CA ALA A 45 -9.85 -8.13 0.54
C ALA A 45 -9.99 -9.60 0.96
N HIS A 46 -10.33 -10.47 0.00
CA HIS A 46 -10.56 -11.89 0.27
C HIS A 46 -9.38 -12.60 0.95
N GLY A 47 -8.14 -12.27 0.57
CA GLY A 47 -6.95 -12.86 1.17
C GLY A 47 -6.57 -12.34 2.57
N TYR A 48 -7.21 -11.27 3.05
CA TYR A 48 -6.83 -10.66 4.33
C TYR A 48 -7.13 -11.61 5.50
N ILE A 49 -6.13 -11.80 6.36
CA ILE A 49 -6.20 -12.72 7.50
C ILE A 49 -6.68 -14.12 7.06
N GLN A 50 -6.14 -14.63 5.95
CA GLN A 50 -6.48 -15.96 5.40
C GLN A 50 -8.00 -16.13 5.13
N GLY A 51 -8.65 -15.06 4.60
CA GLY A 51 -10.10 -15.05 4.31
C GLY A 51 -10.99 -14.77 5.52
N LYS A 52 -10.41 -14.41 6.69
CA LYS A 52 -11.18 -14.16 7.91
C LYS A 52 -11.70 -12.72 8.01
N SER A 53 -11.08 -11.76 7.28
CA SER A 53 -11.46 -10.35 7.33
C SER A 53 -12.89 -10.10 6.84
N GLU A 54 -13.26 -10.63 5.67
CA GLU A 54 -14.63 -10.53 5.13
C GLU A 54 -15.68 -11.12 6.09
N LYS A 55 -15.40 -12.32 6.64
CA LYS A 55 -16.28 -12.98 7.60
C LYS A 55 -16.45 -12.19 8.90
N ALA A 56 -15.35 -11.60 9.37
CA ALA A 56 -15.38 -10.74 10.55
C ALA A 56 -16.22 -9.48 10.30
N LEU A 57 -16.08 -8.85 9.12
CA LEU A 57 -16.90 -7.72 8.74
C LEU A 57 -18.39 -8.07 8.62
N LYS A 58 -18.73 -9.28 8.13
CA LYS A 58 -20.13 -9.74 8.18
C LYS A 58 -20.65 -9.74 9.61
N THR A 59 -19.91 -10.31 10.53
CA THR A 59 -20.32 -10.46 11.94
C THR A 59 -20.32 -9.12 12.70
N CYS A 60 -19.31 -8.27 12.45
CA CYS A 60 -19.07 -7.07 13.24
C CYS A 60 -19.71 -5.81 12.67
N LEU A 61 -19.95 -5.77 11.35
CA LEU A 61 -20.44 -4.59 10.65
C LEU A 61 -21.75 -4.85 9.91
N THR A 62 -21.72 -5.67 8.84
CA THR A 62 -22.80 -5.67 7.85
C THR A 62 -24.10 -6.31 8.36
N SER A 63 -24.04 -7.28 9.28
CA SER A 63 -25.23 -7.84 9.95
C SER A 63 -25.78 -6.99 11.11
N ARG A 64 -25.04 -5.95 11.52
CA ARG A 64 -25.40 -5.12 12.69
C ARG A 64 -25.89 -3.72 12.31
N TYR A 65 -25.46 -3.21 11.19
CA TYR A 65 -25.75 -1.85 10.76
C TYR A 65 -26.49 -1.81 9.42
N PRO A 66 -27.44 -0.88 9.25
CA PRO A 66 -28.08 -0.65 7.95
C PRO A 66 -27.04 -0.31 6.86
N ARG A 67 -27.29 -0.77 5.63
CA ARG A 67 -26.36 -0.69 4.50
C ARG A 67 -25.90 0.74 4.17
N GLU A 68 -26.72 1.72 4.42
CA GLU A 68 -26.43 3.15 4.19
C GLU A 68 -25.49 3.76 5.24
N LYS A 69 -25.23 3.09 6.36
CA LYS A 69 -24.36 3.59 7.44
C LYS A 69 -22.88 3.44 7.14
N TYR A 70 -22.52 2.56 6.25
CA TYR A 70 -21.12 2.27 5.93
C TYR A 70 -20.84 2.22 4.44
N ILE A 71 -19.56 2.37 4.11
CA ILE A 71 -18.96 2.15 2.79
C ILE A 71 -18.09 0.92 2.92
N LEU A 72 -18.22 -0.02 2.02
CA LEU A 72 -17.43 -1.24 1.98
C LEU A 72 -16.66 -1.34 0.68
N THR A 73 -15.35 -1.47 0.81
CA THR A 73 -14.42 -1.72 -0.29
C THR A 73 -13.93 -3.15 -0.23
N ASP A 74 -13.97 -3.85 -1.35
CA ASP A 74 -13.37 -5.16 -1.53
C ASP A 74 -12.55 -5.22 -2.82
N LYS A 75 -11.86 -6.33 -3.08
CA LYS A 75 -10.87 -6.41 -4.15
C LYS A 75 -10.93 -7.72 -4.93
N LEU A 76 -10.72 -7.64 -6.23
CA LEU A 76 -10.46 -8.80 -7.09
C LEU A 76 -8.96 -9.13 -7.06
N THR A 77 -8.60 -10.24 -6.45
CA THR A 77 -7.19 -10.67 -6.31
C THR A 77 -6.85 -11.75 -7.33
N ALA A 78 -5.71 -11.60 -8.02
CA ALA A 78 -5.27 -12.47 -9.12
C ALA A 78 -5.30 -13.99 -8.81
N ASN A 79 -5.02 -14.37 -7.58
CA ASN A 79 -4.94 -15.78 -7.16
C ASN A 79 -6.28 -16.52 -7.17
N TYR A 80 -7.41 -15.81 -7.28
CA TYR A 80 -8.76 -16.39 -7.16
C TYR A 80 -9.52 -16.52 -8.48
N PHE A 81 -8.88 -16.19 -9.60
CA PHE A 81 -9.44 -16.42 -10.93
C PHE A 81 -8.33 -16.77 -11.93
N LYS A 82 -8.67 -17.58 -12.94
CA LYS A 82 -7.77 -17.99 -14.02
C LYS A 82 -8.31 -17.60 -15.40
N THR A 83 -9.60 -17.39 -15.49
CA THR A 83 -10.33 -17.04 -16.72
C THR A 83 -11.39 -16.00 -16.42
N GLU A 84 -11.93 -15.34 -17.45
CA GLU A 84 -13.06 -14.43 -17.32
C GLU A 84 -14.26 -15.09 -16.62
N ALA A 85 -14.53 -16.36 -16.90
CA ALA A 85 -15.66 -17.10 -16.35
C ALA A 85 -15.59 -17.29 -14.83
N ASP A 86 -14.39 -17.21 -14.22
CA ASP A 86 -14.20 -17.38 -12.78
C ASP A 86 -14.54 -16.11 -11.99
N ILE A 87 -14.50 -14.94 -12.64
CA ILE A 87 -14.56 -13.64 -11.95
C ILE A 87 -15.94 -13.39 -11.33
N ARG A 88 -17.03 -13.59 -12.09
CA ARG A 88 -18.38 -13.37 -11.56
C ARG A 88 -18.74 -14.31 -10.41
N PRO A 89 -18.52 -15.64 -10.49
CA PRO A 89 -18.75 -16.54 -9.35
C PRO A 89 -17.93 -16.15 -8.12
N PHE A 90 -16.66 -15.73 -8.31
CA PHE A 90 -15.83 -15.27 -7.20
C PHE A 90 -16.40 -13.99 -6.58
N PHE A 91 -16.74 -12.99 -7.37
CA PHE A 91 -17.36 -11.75 -6.91
C PHE A 91 -18.67 -12.00 -6.13
N GLU A 92 -19.55 -12.88 -6.62
CA GLU A 92 -20.80 -13.24 -5.94
C GLU A 92 -20.50 -13.92 -4.59
N SER A 93 -19.48 -14.78 -4.53
CA SER A 93 -19.06 -15.39 -3.26
C SER A 93 -18.60 -14.36 -2.23
N GLN A 94 -17.89 -13.30 -2.66
CA GLN A 94 -17.48 -12.20 -1.76
C GLN A 94 -18.70 -11.43 -1.22
N LEU A 95 -19.70 -11.16 -2.06
CA LEU A 95 -20.96 -10.53 -1.63
C LEU A 95 -21.66 -11.39 -0.55
N GLU A 96 -21.72 -12.71 -0.74
CA GLU A 96 -22.30 -13.65 0.23
C GLU A 96 -21.50 -13.68 1.54
N ILE A 97 -20.17 -13.79 1.44
CA ILE A 97 -19.27 -13.83 2.60
C ILE A 97 -19.38 -12.53 3.41
N CYS A 98 -19.39 -11.38 2.74
CA CYS A 98 -19.56 -10.07 3.39
C CYS A 98 -21.00 -9.80 3.83
N GLY A 99 -22.00 -10.53 3.31
CA GLY A 99 -23.42 -10.34 3.62
C GLY A 99 -23.98 -9.02 3.06
N VAL A 100 -23.61 -8.66 1.84
CA VAL A 100 -24.05 -7.42 1.17
C VAL A 100 -24.53 -7.70 -0.26
N GLU A 101 -25.34 -6.81 -0.81
CA GLU A 101 -25.85 -6.92 -2.19
C GLU A 101 -24.96 -6.19 -3.20
N TYR A 102 -24.11 -5.28 -2.75
CA TYR A 102 -23.17 -4.52 -3.58
C TYR A 102 -21.97 -4.04 -2.77
N PHE A 103 -20.84 -3.79 -3.46
CA PHE A 103 -19.71 -3.06 -2.91
C PHE A 103 -19.76 -1.59 -3.33
N ASP A 104 -19.38 -0.68 -2.42
CA ASP A 104 -19.24 0.75 -2.77
C ASP A 104 -18.01 0.98 -3.65
N PHE A 105 -16.90 0.30 -3.35
CA PHE A 105 -15.69 0.28 -4.16
C PHE A 105 -15.25 -1.16 -4.40
N TYR A 106 -14.84 -1.45 -5.61
CA TYR A 106 -14.24 -2.74 -5.94
C TYR A 106 -12.95 -2.50 -6.73
N LEU A 107 -11.82 -2.98 -6.19
CA LEU A 107 -10.51 -2.65 -6.70
C LEU A 107 -9.88 -3.88 -7.39
N MET A 108 -9.27 -3.67 -8.56
CA MET A 108 -8.33 -4.65 -9.12
C MET A 108 -7.10 -4.67 -8.20
N HIS A 109 -6.88 -5.79 -7.49
CA HIS A 109 -5.94 -5.89 -6.37
C HIS A 109 -4.49 -5.94 -6.82
N ALA A 110 -3.62 -5.19 -6.13
CA ALA A 110 -2.16 -5.22 -6.26
C ALA A 110 -1.67 -5.09 -7.72
N GLN A 111 -2.23 -4.13 -8.48
CA GLN A 111 -1.86 -3.95 -9.87
C GLN A 111 -0.41 -3.51 -10.03
N GLY A 112 0.27 -4.14 -10.97
CA GLY A 112 1.64 -3.92 -11.36
C GLY A 112 2.00 -4.82 -12.53
N LEU A 113 3.21 -4.75 -13.06
CA LEU A 113 3.65 -5.53 -14.23
C LEU A 113 3.46 -7.04 -14.06
N VAL A 114 3.56 -7.52 -12.81
CA VAL A 114 3.47 -8.96 -12.51
C VAL A 114 2.09 -9.55 -12.85
N ASN A 115 1.04 -8.80 -12.64
CA ASN A 115 -0.33 -9.34 -12.78
C ASN A 115 -1.22 -8.56 -13.76
N TYR A 116 -0.80 -7.40 -14.24
CA TYR A 116 -1.61 -6.55 -15.12
C TYR A 116 -2.07 -7.26 -16.39
N ASP A 117 -1.17 -7.99 -17.06
CA ASP A 117 -1.51 -8.72 -18.29
C ASP A 117 -2.51 -9.84 -18.01
N HIS A 118 -2.40 -10.55 -16.87
CA HIS A 118 -3.39 -11.56 -16.45
C HIS A 118 -4.79 -10.96 -16.27
N PHE A 119 -4.91 -9.79 -15.63
CA PHE A 119 -6.19 -9.09 -15.48
C PHE A 119 -6.79 -8.70 -16.84
N LYS A 120 -5.95 -8.27 -17.79
CA LYS A 120 -6.40 -7.94 -19.15
C LYS A 120 -6.86 -9.17 -19.92
N GLU A 121 -6.06 -10.23 -19.95
CA GLU A 121 -6.37 -11.49 -20.65
C GLU A 121 -7.67 -12.11 -20.13
N CYS A 122 -7.92 -12.02 -18.82
CA CYS A 122 -9.17 -12.46 -18.21
C CYS A 122 -10.30 -11.43 -18.29
N ARG A 123 -10.13 -10.27 -18.96
CA ARG A 123 -11.14 -9.22 -19.10
C ARG A 123 -11.70 -8.75 -17.75
N ALA A 124 -10.84 -8.68 -16.73
CA ALA A 124 -11.25 -8.38 -15.36
C ALA A 124 -11.78 -6.95 -15.20
N TYR A 125 -11.18 -5.99 -15.90
CA TYR A 125 -11.64 -4.59 -15.90
C TYR A 125 -13.02 -4.45 -16.53
N GLU A 126 -13.22 -5.06 -17.72
CA GLU A 126 -14.49 -5.05 -18.43
C GLU A 126 -15.60 -5.69 -17.61
N THR A 127 -15.31 -6.86 -16.99
CA THR A 127 -16.26 -7.53 -16.09
C THR A 127 -16.63 -6.67 -14.89
N ALA A 128 -15.67 -5.95 -14.28
CA ALA A 128 -15.96 -5.02 -13.18
C ALA A 128 -16.83 -3.85 -13.64
N PHE A 129 -16.59 -3.31 -14.84
CA PHE A 129 -17.44 -2.24 -15.39
C PHE A 129 -18.86 -2.73 -15.76
N GLU A 130 -19.00 -3.99 -16.15
CA GLU A 130 -20.33 -4.61 -16.34
C GLU A 130 -21.06 -4.75 -14.99
N LEU A 131 -20.39 -5.30 -13.96
CA LEU A 131 -20.95 -5.41 -12.60
C LEU A 131 -21.34 -4.05 -12.04
N LYS A 132 -20.60 -2.99 -12.39
CA LYS A 132 -21.00 -1.61 -12.05
C LYS A 132 -22.29 -1.19 -12.77
N LYS A 133 -22.44 -1.48 -14.06
CA LYS A 133 -23.68 -1.19 -14.81
C LYS A 133 -24.87 -1.95 -14.23
N GLU A 134 -24.66 -3.13 -13.69
CA GLU A 134 -25.66 -3.95 -13.01
C GLU A 134 -25.99 -3.42 -11.58
N GLY A 135 -25.26 -2.42 -11.09
CA GLY A 135 -25.46 -1.85 -9.75
C GLY A 135 -24.82 -2.64 -8.60
N LYS A 136 -24.07 -3.69 -8.90
CA LYS A 136 -23.36 -4.52 -7.91
C LYS A 136 -22.05 -3.90 -7.41
N ILE A 137 -21.48 -3.00 -8.19
CA ILE A 137 -20.33 -2.15 -7.82
C ILE A 137 -20.72 -0.70 -8.04
N ARG A 138 -20.44 0.19 -7.09
CA ARG A 138 -20.69 1.63 -7.26
C ARG A 138 -19.52 2.33 -7.92
N HIS A 139 -18.28 2.00 -7.52
CA HIS A 139 -17.05 2.59 -8.03
C HIS A 139 -16.00 1.50 -8.29
N VAL A 140 -15.43 1.50 -9.49
CA VAL A 140 -14.33 0.60 -9.87
C VAL A 140 -13.01 1.34 -9.72
N GLY A 141 -12.02 0.68 -9.11
CA GLY A 141 -10.69 1.23 -8.93
C GLY A 141 -9.59 0.18 -9.02
N ILE A 142 -8.39 0.58 -8.68
CA ILE A 142 -7.22 -0.30 -8.54
C ILE A 142 -6.52 -0.06 -7.22
N SER A 143 -5.90 -1.08 -6.63
CA SER A 143 -4.80 -0.92 -5.69
C SER A 143 -3.50 -1.18 -6.44
N PHE A 144 -2.51 -0.31 -6.26
CA PHE A 144 -1.34 -0.23 -7.12
C PHE A 144 -0.04 -0.35 -6.33
N HIS A 145 0.88 -1.20 -6.81
CA HIS A 145 2.16 -1.50 -6.17
C HIS A 145 3.29 -1.62 -7.20
N ASP A 146 3.50 -0.57 -8.01
CA ASP A 146 4.57 -0.55 -9.01
C ASP A 146 5.04 0.89 -9.25
N ARG A 147 5.83 1.11 -10.29
CA ARG A 147 6.36 2.42 -10.69
C ARG A 147 5.30 3.27 -11.37
N ALA A 148 5.47 4.58 -11.26
CA ALA A 148 4.54 5.57 -11.79
C ALA A 148 4.25 5.42 -13.30
N GLU A 149 5.24 5.00 -14.10
CA GLU A 149 5.06 4.74 -15.53
C GLU A 149 4.07 3.61 -15.83
N VAL A 150 4.02 2.59 -14.96
CA VAL A 150 3.05 1.49 -15.06
C VAL A 150 1.65 1.98 -14.71
N LEU A 151 1.53 2.80 -13.66
CA LEU A 151 0.26 3.42 -13.29
C LEU A 151 -0.29 4.30 -14.42
N GLU A 152 0.57 5.10 -15.03
CA GLU A 152 0.18 5.96 -16.17
C GLU A 152 -0.31 5.12 -17.36
N ARG A 153 0.36 4.00 -17.65
CA ARG A 153 -0.09 3.05 -18.69
C ARG A 153 -1.48 2.50 -18.38
N ILE A 154 -1.70 2.00 -17.15
CA ILE A 154 -2.99 1.43 -16.74
C ILE A 154 -4.12 2.46 -16.88
N LEU A 155 -3.92 3.68 -16.36
CA LEU A 155 -4.93 4.73 -16.41
C LEU A 155 -5.18 5.29 -17.83
N THR A 156 -4.21 5.13 -18.73
CA THR A 156 -4.37 5.47 -20.16
C THR A 156 -5.19 4.40 -20.87
N GLU A 157 -4.92 3.11 -20.58
CA GLU A 157 -5.65 1.99 -21.21
C GLU A 157 -7.07 1.83 -20.65
N TYR A 158 -7.30 2.16 -19.37
CA TYR A 158 -8.60 2.06 -18.69
C TYR A 158 -9.00 3.39 -18.01
N PRO A 159 -9.37 4.42 -18.81
CA PRO A 159 -9.74 5.72 -18.27
C PRO A 159 -11.02 5.71 -17.40
N GLU A 160 -11.82 4.64 -17.46
CA GLU A 160 -13.02 4.44 -16.63
C GLU A 160 -12.71 4.09 -15.18
N ILE A 161 -11.46 3.76 -14.81
CA ILE A 161 -11.03 3.63 -13.42
C ILE A 161 -11.31 4.93 -12.68
N GLU A 162 -12.00 4.85 -11.54
CA GLU A 162 -12.50 6.02 -10.82
C GLU A 162 -11.63 6.42 -9.64
N VAL A 163 -10.92 5.47 -9.02
CA VAL A 163 -10.07 5.70 -7.84
C VAL A 163 -8.80 4.84 -7.91
N VAL A 164 -7.74 5.33 -7.29
CA VAL A 164 -6.47 4.60 -7.21
C VAL A 164 -6.02 4.53 -5.76
N GLN A 165 -5.76 3.31 -5.27
CA GLN A 165 -5.16 3.08 -3.96
C GLN A 165 -3.65 2.94 -4.14
N ILE A 166 -2.86 3.79 -3.48
CA ILE A 166 -1.39 3.79 -3.55
C ILE A 166 -0.77 3.74 -2.16
N GLN A 167 0.45 3.22 -2.08
CA GLN A 167 1.30 3.36 -0.91
C GLN A 167 1.79 4.79 -0.80
N PHE A 168 1.55 5.45 0.35
CA PHE A 168 1.95 6.83 0.55
C PHE A 168 2.20 7.13 2.04
N ASN A 169 3.40 7.55 2.37
CA ASN A 169 3.80 8.03 3.69
C ASN A 169 5.01 8.96 3.55
N TYR A 170 5.38 9.64 4.62
CA TYR A 170 6.43 10.66 4.55
C TYR A 170 7.82 10.08 4.22
N VAL A 171 8.13 8.82 4.56
CA VAL A 171 9.43 8.21 4.24
C VAL A 171 9.49 7.72 2.80
N ASP A 172 8.41 7.14 2.30
CA ASP A 172 8.34 6.64 0.92
C ASP A 172 8.06 7.74 -0.11
N TYR A 173 7.79 8.97 0.34
CA TYR A 173 7.37 10.08 -0.53
C TYR A 173 8.32 10.31 -1.70
N ASP A 174 9.61 10.43 -1.43
CA ASP A 174 10.67 10.58 -2.43
C ASP A 174 11.52 9.31 -2.64
N ASP A 175 11.10 8.16 -2.08
CA ASP A 175 11.81 6.89 -2.25
C ASP A 175 11.79 6.45 -3.72
N PRO A 176 12.96 6.20 -4.34
CA PRO A 176 13.03 5.85 -5.77
C PRO A 176 12.49 4.46 -6.10
N ALA A 177 12.38 3.55 -5.12
CA ALA A 177 11.84 2.21 -5.33
C ALA A 177 10.31 2.20 -5.27
N VAL A 178 9.71 2.89 -4.29
CA VAL A 178 8.26 2.96 -4.07
C VAL A 178 7.61 4.03 -4.95
N GLN A 179 8.30 5.17 -5.17
CA GLN A 179 7.85 6.28 -6.01
C GLN A 179 6.49 6.89 -5.60
N SER A 180 6.21 6.97 -4.31
CA SER A 180 4.91 7.44 -3.80
C SER A 180 4.50 8.78 -4.39
N ARG A 181 5.39 9.80 -4.40
CA ARG A 181 5.11 11.12 -4.99
C ARG A 181 4.79 11.03 -6.47
N LYS A 182 5.57 10.28 -7.24
CA LYS A 182 5.35 10.16 -8.70
C LYS A 182 4.03 9.47 -9.01
N CYS A 183 3.67 8.41 -8.27
CA CYS A 183 2.36 7.75 -8.41
C CYS A 183 1.21 8.70 -8.06
N TYR A 184 1.37 9.50 -7.02
CA TYR A 184 0.40 10.54 -6.66
C TYR A 184 0.26 11.61 -7.77
N GLU A 185 1.36 12.10 -8.33
CA GLU A 185 1.36 13.06 -9.44
C GLU A 185 0.63 12.50 -10.68
N VAL A 186 0.81 11.20 -10.98
CA VAL A 186 0.03 10.50 -12.02
C VAL A 186 -1.46 10.52 -11.69
N CYS A 187 -1.85 10.19 -10.44
CA CYS A 187 -3.26 10.26 -10.05
C CYS A 187 -3.85 11.66 -10.26
N LEU A 188 -3.12 12.72 -9.88
CA LEU A 188 -3.56 14.11 -10.10
C LEU A 188 -3.70 14.43 -11.60
N LYS A 189 -2.71 14.02 -12.42
CA LYS A 189 -2.73 14.20 -13.89
C LYS A 189 -3.99 13.62 -14.53
N PHE A 190 -4.42 12.45 -14.04
CA PHE A 190 -5.61 11.76 -14.55
C PHE A 190 -6.90 12.11 -13.78
N ASN A 191 -6.86 13.08 -12.86
CA ASN A 191 -7.98 13.48 -11.99
C ASN A 191 -8.58 12.28 -11.22
N LYS A 192 -7.74 11.37 -10.73
CA LYS A 192 -8.17 10.22 -9.95
C LYS A 192 -8.01 10.50 -8.46
N PRO A 193 -9.10 10.47 -7.67
CA PRO A 193 -9.02 10.50 -6.22
C PRO A 193 -8.16 9.37 -5.68
N VAL A 194 -7.38 9.66 -4.63
CA VAL A 194 -6.42 8.74 -4.05
C VAL A 194 -6.97 8.13 -2.77
N ILE A 195 -6.89 6.81 -2.68
CA ILE A 195 -6.98 6.04 -1.44
C ILE A 195 -5.56 5.72 -1.01
N VAL A 196 -5.21 6.00 0.23
CA VAL A 196 -3.87 5.74 0.74
C VAL A 196 -3.82 4.47 1.56
N MET A 197 -2.87 3.59 1.22
CA MET A 197 -2.44 2.47 2.05
C MET A 197 -1.05 2.74 2.62
N GLU A 198 -0.68 2.05 3.70
CA GLU A 198 0.61 2.15 4.39
C GLU A 198 0.96 3.57 4.90
N PRO A 199 0.00 4.36 5.45
CA PRO A 199 0.31 5.70 5.95
C PRO A 199 1.30 5.68 7.12
N VAL A 200 1.36 4.57 7.86
CA VAL A 200 2.30 4.33 8.97
C VAL A 200 3.34 3.25 8.67
N LYS A 201 3.49 2.85 7.38
CA LYS A 201 4.47 1.88 6.90
C LYS A 201 4.54 0.61 7.76
N GLY A 202 3.40 -0.10 7.86
CA GLY A 202 3.29 -1.34 8.64
C GLY A 202 3.50 -1.18 10.15
N GLY A 203 3.57 0.04 10.67
CA GLY A 203 3.87 0.38 12.06
C GLY A 203 5.28 0.94 12.26
N ASN A 204 6.15 0.93 11.26
CA ASN A 204 7.52 1.47 11.36
C ASN A 204 7.55 2.97 11.69
N LEU A 205 6.53 3.72 11.23
CA LEU A 205 6.39 5.14 11.53
C LEU A 205 5.67 5.44 12.86
N VAL A 206 5.33 4.39 13.60
CA VAL A 206 4.83 4.46 15.00
C VAL A 206 5.94 4.05 15.96
N ASN A 207 6.64 2.97 15.65
CA ASN A 207 7.75 2.44 16.44
C ASN A 207 9.08 3.06 15.95
N LEU A 208 9.23 4.35 16.19
CA LEU A 208 10.38 5.12 15.72
C LEU A 208 11.66 4.79 16.51
N PRO A 209 12.84 4.92 15.88
CA PRO A 209 14.11 4.99 16.62
C PRO A 209 14.10 6.14 17.64
N GLU A 210 14.80 5.98 18.76
CA GLU A 210 14.78 6.96 19.88
C GLU A 210 15.10 8.40 19.44
N ASN A 211 16.08 8.58 18.56
CA ASN A 211 16.44 9.90 18.04
C ASN A 211 15.35 10.53 17.16
N ALA A 212 14.59 9.73 16.40
CA ALA A 212 13.47 10.20 15.62
C ALA A 212 12.23 10.46 16.49
N LYS A 213 12.02 9.61 17.50
CA LYS A 213 10.94 9.76 18.48
C LYS A 213 11.09 11.06 19.26
N ALA A 214 12.29 11.37 19.76
CA ALA A 214 12.57 12.60 20.48
C ALA A 214 12.20 13.87 19.69
N VAL A 215 12.41 13.89 18.36
CA VAL A 215 12.03 15.02 17.50
C VAL A 215 10.52 15.29 17.53
N LEU A 216 9.69 14.23 17.58
CA LEU A 216 8.23 14.39 17.64
C LEU A 216 7.73 14.66 19.06
N GLU A 217 8.39 14.13 20.08
CA GLU A 217 8.04 14.38 21.49
C GLU A 217 8.25 15.84 21.88
N ASP A 218 9.25 16.52 21.31
CA ASP A 218 9.50 17.94 21.53
C ASP A 218 8.33 18.84 21.06
N LEU A 219 7.45 18.34 20.20
CA LEU A 219 6.24 19.06 19.75
C LEU A 219 5.13 19.09 20.82
N HIS A 220 5.22 18.27 21.87
CA HIS A 220 4.25 18.16 22.96
C HIS A 220 2.80 17.89 22.50
N GLY A 221 2.62 17.22 21.36
CA GLY A 221 1.27 16.92 20.83
C GLY A 221 1.23 15.71 19.93
N GLY A 222 0.21 14.88 20.08
CA GLY A 222 -0.07 13.76 19.21
C GLY A 222 0.90 12.57 19.32
N SER A 223 0.43 11.42 18.87
CA SER A 223 1.25 10.21 18.70
C SER A 223 2.08 10.27 17.41
N PRO A 224 3.14 9.47 17.25
CA PRO A 224 3.83 9.32 15.97
C PRO A 224 2.87 8.96 14.82
N ALA A 225 1.83 8.15 15.09
CA ALA A 225 0.78 7.83 14.12
C ALA A 225 0.02 9.09 13.67
N SER A 226 -0.24 10.03 14.59
CA SER A 226 -0.94 11.28 14.25
C SER A 226 -0.17 12.10 13.23
N TYR A 227 1.15 12.23 13.38
CA TYR A 227 1.97 12.97 12.42
C TYR A 227 2.03 12.27 11.07
N ALA A 228 2.17 10.94 11.03
CA ALA A 228 2.22 10.17 9.81
C ALA A 228 0.89 10.23 9.03
N ILE A 229 -0.24 10.00 9.70
CA ILE A 229 -1.57 10.00 9.07
C ILE A 229 -1.98 11.42 8.64
N ARG A 230 -1.73 12.43 9.47
CA ARG A 230 -2.03 13.84 9.16
C ARG A 230 -1.16 14.39 8.05
N PHE A 231 0.11 13.95 7.95
CA PHE A 231 0.96 14.26 6.80
C PHE A 231 0.27 13.88 5.50
N VAL A 232 -0.18 12.64 5.42
CA VAL A 232 -0.82 12.08 4.21
C VAL A 232 -2.18 12.74 3.94
N ALA A 233 -3.03 12.83 4.96
CA ALA A 233 -4.38 13.37 4.83
C ALA A 233 -4.42 14.85 4.43
N GLY A 234 -3.33 15.58 4.57
CA GLY A 234 -3.19 16.98 4.20
C GLY A 234 -2.93 17.26 2.72
N PHE A 235 -2.68 16.23 1.89
CA PHE A 235 -2.45 16.43 0.46
C PHE A 235 -3.75 16.58 -0.33
N PRO A 236 -3.79 17.46 -1.34
CA PRO A 236 -4.94 17.58 -2.25
C PRO A 236 -5.26 16.25 -2.95
N GLY A 237 -6.55 15.96 -3.13
CA GLY A 237 -6.97 14.73 -3.84
C GLY A 237 -6.88 13.44 -3.02
N MET A 238 -6.39 13.49 -1.77
CA MET A 238 -6.45 12.36 -0.84
C MET A 238 -7.88 12.15 -0.37
N MET A 239 -8.59 11.25 -1.05
CA MET A 239 -9.98 10.94 -0.75
C MET A 239 -10.12 10.14 0.54
N MET A 240 -9.19 9.22 0.79
CA MET A 240 -9.26 8.28 1.90
C MET A 240 -7.87 7.88 2.38
N VAL A 241 -7.64 7.91 3.69
CA VAL A 241 -6.42 7.38 4.32
C VAL A 241 -6.81 6.16 5.15
N LEU A 242 -6.29 4.99 4.77
CA LEU A 242 -6.58 3.73 5.44
C LEU A 242 -5.58 3.47 6.57
N SER A 243 -6.08 3.27 7.78
CA SER A 243 -5.28 2.79 8.90
C SER A 243 -5.70 1.39 9.32
N GLY A 244 -4.74 0.47 9.39
CA GLY A 244 -4.90 -0.81 10.04
C GLY A 244 -4.72 -0.63 11.55
N MET A 245 -5.76 -0.93 12.31
CA MET A 245 -5.77 -0.81 13.76
C MET A 245 -6.06 -2.18 14.37
N SER A 246 -5.17 -2.66 15.25
CA SER A 246 -5.21 -4.02 15.81
C SER A 246 -5.74 -4.09 17.24
N ASN A 247 -6.09 -2.94 17.83
CA ASN A 247 -6.67 -2.86 19.17
C ASN A 247 -7.42 -1.54 19.38
N MET A 248 -8.16 -1.44 20.48
CA MET A 248 -8.96 -0.27 20.82
C MET A 248 -8.11 0.97 21.10
N GLU A 249 -6.89 0.82 21.64
CA GLU A 249 -5.99 1.95 21.92
C GLU A 249 -5.59 2.66 20.62
N GLN A 250 -5.16 1.90 19.61
CA GLN A 250 -4.86 2.45 18.28
C GLN A 250 -6.08 3.09 17.61
N MET A 251 -7.26 2.48 17.77
CA MET A 251 -8.51 3.05 17.26
C MET A 251 -8.81 4.39 17.91
N GLN A 252 -8.74 4.48 19.22
CA GLN A 252 -9.02 5.70 19.96
C GLN A 252 -7.99 6.81 19.66
N ASP A 253 -6.71 6.44 19.57
CA ASP A 253 -5.66 7.38 19.18
C ASP A 253 -5.96 7.97 17.81
N ASN A 254 -6.19 7.13 16.79
CA ASN A 254 -6.44 7.59 15.43
C ASN A 254 -7.75 8.42 15.32
N ILE A 255 -8.81 8.03 16.02
CA ILE A 255 -10.05 8.80 16.11
C ILE A 255 -9.79 10.19 16.72
N SER A 256 -8.92 10.30 17.74
CA SER A 256 -8.70 11.52 18.49
C SER A 256 -8.25 12.69 17.61
N PHE A 257 -7.41 12.44 16.61
CA PHE A 257 -6.87 13.47 15.71
C PHE A 257 -7.54 13.51 14.34
N MET A 258 -8.21 12.43 13.90
CA MET A 258 -8.89 12.42 12.61
C MET A 258 -10.36 12.86 12.68
N ARG A 259 -11.00 12.84 13.86
CA ARG A 259 -12.38 13.32 14.02
C ARG A 259 -12.52 14.80 13.65
N ASP A 260 -11.62 15.62 14.17
CA ASP A 260 -11.54 17.06 13.92
C ASP A 260 -10.22 17.38 13.20
N PHE A 261 -10.01 16.72 12.05
CA PHE A 261 -8.77 16.74 11.29
C PHE A 261 -8.23 18.15 11.06
N LYS A 262 -6.94 18.30 11.36
CA LYS A 262 -6.15 19.48 11.01
C LYS A 262 -4.88 19.01 10.30
N PRO A 263 -4.54 19.60 9.14
CA PRO A 263 -3.27 19.31 8.48
C PRO A 263 -2.10 19.67 9.40
N LEU A 264 -0.93 19.11 9.14
CA LEU A 264 0.29 19.49 9.83
C LEU A 264 0.58 20.99 9.61
N ASP A 265 0.92 21.69 10.68
CA ASP A 265 1.44 23.05 10.60
C ASP A 265 2.92 23.07 10.16
N GLU A 266 3.52 24.25 10.02
CA GLU A 266 4.90 24.42 9.56
C GLU A 266 5.92 23.78 10.52
N THR A 267 5.69 23.86 11.83
CA THR A 267 6.57 23.30 12.86
C THR A 267 6.51 21.77 12.84
N GLU A 268 5.31 21.21 12.76
CA GLU A 268 5.08 19.77 12.63
C GLU A 268 5.68 19.21 11.33
N ARG A 269 5.55 19.92 10.20
CA ARG A 269 6.17 19.54 8.92
C ARG A 269 7.69 19.51 9.01
N ALA A 270 8.30 20.54 9.59
CA ALA A 270 9.75 20.60 9.79
C ALA A 270 10.26 19.47 10.71
N ALA A 271 9.48 19.07 11.71
CA ALA A 271 9.81 17.93 12.54
C ALA A 271 9.72 16.59 11.77
N VAL A 272 8.68 16.40 10.95
CA VAL A 272 8.55 15.23 10.07
C VAL A 272 9.72 15.17 9.08
N GLU A 273 10.14 16.29 8.49
CA GLU A 273 11.32 16.35 7.62
C GLU A 273 12.60 15.91 8.34
N LYS A 274 12.81 16.33 9.59
CA LYS A 274 13.94 15.85 10.41
C LYS A 274 13.86 14.35 10.67
N VAL A 275 12.66 13.80 10.90
CA VAL A 275 12.48 12.34 11.03
C VAL A 275 12.85 11.64 9.74
N GLN A 276 12.45 12.16 8.56
CA GLN A 276 12.88 11.63 7.26
C GLN A 276 14.42 11.63 7.12
N GLU A 277 15.09 12.73 7.47
CA GLU A 277 16.55 12.82 7.43
C GLU A 277 17.20 11.75 8.31
N ILE A 278 16.66 11.49 9.51
CA ILE A 278 17.17 10.44 10.40
C ILE A 278 17.04 9.05 9.75
N PHE A 279 15.92 8.74 9.11
CA PHE A 279 15.76 7.49 8.38
C PHE A 279 16.73 7.36 7.21
N HIS A 280 17.02 8.45 6.51
CA HIS A 280 17.93 8.46 5.37
C HIS A 280 19.41 8.59 5.75
N SER A 281 19.75 8.82 7.03
CA SER A 281 21.13 9.02 7.51
C SER A 281 21.91 7.71 7.75
N LYS A 282 21.33 6.55 7.56
CA LYS A 282 22.00 5.24 7.72
C LYS A 282 23.04 5.02 6.60
N ASP A 283 24.03 4.17 6.86
CA ASP A 283 25.03 3.73 5.87
C ASP A 283 24.38 2.95 4.72
N LEU A 284 23.77 3.69 3.82
CA LEU A 284 23.05 3.17 2.67
C LEU A 284 23.95 3.09 1.45
N ILE A 285 23.54 2.31 0.45
CA ILE A 285 24.21 2.28 -0.84
C ILE A 285 24.02 3.66 -1.51
N PRO A 286 25.09 4.47 -1.73
CA PRO A 286 24.95 5.84 -2.23
C PRO A 286 24.72 5.87 -3.75
N CYS A 287 23.72 5.15 -4.22
CA CYS A 287 23.33 5.12 -5.63
C CYS A 287 22.44 6.33 -5.98
N THR A 288 22.84 7.10 -6.98
CA THR A 288 22.10 8.30 -7.44
C THR A 288 20.98 7.98 -8.43
N GLY A 289 20.74 6.72 -8.77
CA GLY A 289 19.69 6.32 -9.70
C GLY A 289 19.91 6.76 -11.16
N CYS A 290 21.13 7.13 -11.56
CA CYS A 290 21.44 7.65 -12.92
C CYS A 290 21.25 6.65 -14.06
N ARG A 291 21.12 5.35 -13.76
CA ARG A 291 20.81 4.23 -14.68
C ARG A 291 21.85 3.90 -15.74
N TYR A 292 23.00 4.57 -15.83
CA TYR A 292 24.06 4.26 -16.83
C TYR A 292 24.55 2.81 -16.77
N CYS A 293 24.48 2.18 -15.59
CA CYS A 293 24.87 0.79 -15.41
C CYS A 293 23.91 -0.24 -16.05
N MET A 294 22.69 0.17 -16.44
CA MET A 294 21.67 -0.72 -17.01
C MET A 294 21.92 -1.01 -18.49
N ASP A 295 22.31 0.00 -19.28
CA ASP A 295 22.44 -0.10 -20.75
C ASP A 295 23.47 -1.16 -21.18
N GLY A 296 24.52 -1.35 -20.40
CA GLY A 296 25.57 -2.33 -20.67
C GLY A 296 25.41 -3.67 -19.97
N CYS A 297 24.35 -3.88 -19.18
CA CYS A 297 24.15 -5.10 -18.43
C CYS A 297 23.61 -6.24 -19.31
N PRO A 298 24.38 -7.34 -19.56
CA PRO A 298 23.93 -8.43 -20.43
C PRO A 298 22.77 -9.24 -19.84
N LYS A 299 22.49 -9.07 -18.55
CA LYS A 299 21.35 -9.69 -17.86
C LYS A 299 20.20 -8.70 -17.61
N HIS A 300 20.34 -7.47 -18.06
CA HIS A 300 19.33 -6.41 -17.89
C HIS A 300 18.85 -6.22 -16.44
N ILE A 301 19.77 -6.41 -15.46
CA ILE A 301 19.47 -6.23 -14.04
C ILE A 301 19.18 -4.76 -13.78
N SER A 302 18.10 -4.48 -13.09
CA SER A 302 17.68 -3.12 -12.69
C SER A 302 18.49 -2.63 -11.49
N ILE A 303 19.81 -2.54 -11.65
CA ILE A 303 20.78 -2.31 -10.57
C ILE A 303 20.40 -1.16 -9.63
N PRO A 304 20.02 0.05 -10.11
CA PRO A 304 19.64 1.13 -9.21
C PRO A 304 18.39 0.83 -8.38
N ASP A 305 17.42 0.13 -8.95
CA ASP A 305 16.19 -0.22 -8.26
C ASP A 305 16.45 -1.28 -7.18
N LEU A 306 17.33 -2.25 -7.45
CA LEU A 306 17.76 -3.23 -6.45
C LEU A 306 18.54 -2.59 -5.29
N PHE A 307 19.32 -1.54 -5.56
CA PHE A 307 20.02 -0.80 -4.51
C PHE A 307 19.07 0.05 -3.69
N ALA A 308 18.07 0.65 -4.34
CA ALA A 308 17.03 1.42 -3.65
C ALA A 308 16.24 0.52 -2.69
N ILE A 309 15.78 -0.65 -3.15
CA ILE A 309 15.02 -1.56 -2.28
C ILE A 309 15.87 -2.18 -1.17
N MET A 310 17.16 -2.42 -1.41
CA MET A 310 18.09 -2.82 -0.35
C MET A 310 18.21 -1.74 0.74
N ASN A 311 18.31 -0.48 0.34
CA ASN A 311 18.31 0.64 1.27
C ASN A 311 17.00 0.71 2.08
N THR A 312 15.86 0.55 1.41
CA THR A 312 14.55 0.48 2.07
C THR A 312 14.48 -0.65 3.09
N LYS A 313 14.99 -1.85 2.74
CA LYS A 313 15.07 -2.99 3.66
C LYS A 313 15.94 -2.69 4.89
N GLN A 314 17.11 -2.09 4.67
CA GLN A 314 18.03 -1.72 5.75
C GLN A 314 17.48 -0.65 6.70
N ILE A 315 16.67 0.28 6.15
CA ILE A 315 16.04 1.33 6.95
C ILE A 315 14.92 0.77 7.82
N HIS A 316 14.03 -0.03 7.23
CA HIS A 316 12.74 -0.37 7.81
C HIS A 316 12.60 -1.81 8.27
N HIS A 317 13.46 -2.73 7.81
CA HIS A 317 13.39 -4.17 8.12
C HIS A 317 12.02 -4.81 7.88
N ASP A 318 11.19 -4.21 7.00
CA ASP A 318 9.83 -4.67 6.75
C ASP A 318 9.74 -5.67 5.57
N TRP A 319 8.68 -6.47 5.58
CA TRP A 319 8.36 -7.46 4.56
C TRP A 319 8.02 -6.85 3.19
N ASN A 320 7.58 -5.59 3.18
CA ASN A 320 7.15 -4.92 1.96
C ASN A 320 8.32 -4.75 0.96
N ALA A 321 9.54 -4.56 1.49
CA ALA A 321 10.76 -4.55 0.66
C ALA A 321 10.97 -5.89 -0.06
N ASP A 322 10.63 -7.02 0.57
CA ASP A 322 10.72 -8.34 -0.06
C ASP A 322 9.73 -8.46 -1.23
N CYS A 323 8.48 -8.03 -1.05
CA CYS A 323 7.49 -7.98 -2.12
C CYS A 323 7.94 -7.09 -3.28
N TYR A 324 8.46 -5.89 -3.00
CA TYR A 324 8.99 -5.01 -4.06
C TYR A 324 10.18 -5.62 -4.78
N TYR A 325 11.07 -6.32 -4.06
CA TYR A 325 12.15 -7.06 -4.70
C TYR A 325 11.61 -8.12 -5.67
N GLU A 326 10.73 -9.01 -5.19
CA GLU A 326 10.23 -10.16 -5.96
C GLU A 326 9.27 -9.74 -7.08
N ASP A 327 8.26 -8.94 -6.77
CA ASP A 327 7.12 -8.68 -7.66
C ASP A 327 7.31 -7.49 -8.57
N VAL A 328 8.15 -6.52 -8.18
CA VAL A 328 8.33 -5.28 -8.93
C VAL A 328 9.69 -5.23 -9.63
N HIS A 329 10.78 -5.41 -8.89
CA HIS A 329 12.11 -5.09 -9.43
C HIS A 329 12.83 -6.28 -10.06
N THR A 330 12.50 -7.53 -9.68
CA THR A 330 13.12 -8.73 -10.24
C THR A 330 12.18 -9.61 -11.06
N ALA A 331 10.91 -9.27 -11.16
CA ALA A 331 10.02 -9.89 -12.12
C ALA A 331 10.54 -9.60 -13.55
N PRO A 332 10.51 -10.41 -14.40
CA PRO A 332 10.71 -11.75 -14.82
C PRO A 332 12.21 -12.13 -14.98
N GLY A 333 12.82 -12.68 -13.95
CA GLY A 333 14.12 -13.33 -14.08
C GLY A 333 15.32 -12.38 -14.24
N ARG A 334 15.38 -11.26 -13.49
CA ARG A 334 16.47 -10.29 -13.48
C ARG A 334 16.99 -10.07 -12.07
N LYS A 335 17.21 -11.15 -11.34
CA LYS A 335 17.63 -11.15 -9.94
C LYS A 335 19.06 -10.65 -9.76
N ALA A 336 19.42 -10.24 -8.55
CA ALA A 336 20.78 -9.82 -8.23
C ALA A 336 21.80 -10.98 -8.45
N SER A 337 21.41 -12.21 -8.15
CA SER A 337 22.19 -13.42 -8.38
C SER A 337 22.44 -13.75 -9.85
N ASP A 338 21.64 -13.22 -10.79
CA ASP A 338 21.88 -13.40 -12.23
C ASP A 338 23.12 -12.65 -12.74
N CYS A 339 23.78 -11.88 -11.89
CA CYS A 339 24.96 -11.09 -12.23
C CYS A 339 26.13 -11.97 -12.72
N LEU A 340 26.52 -11.77 -13.98
CA LEU A 340 27.67 -12.46 -14.61
C LEU A 340 29.04 -11.94 -14.13
N LYS A 341 29.07 -10.99 -13.21
CA LYS A 341 30.29 -10.37 -12.67
C LYS A 341 31.24 -9.76 -13.74
N CYS A 342 30.69 -9.37 -14.89
CA CYS A 342 31.48 -8.86 -16.02
C CYS A 342 32.09 -7.46 -15.81
N GLY A 343 31.66 -6.72 -14.78
CA GLY A 343 32.19 -5.40 -14.39
C GLY A 343 31.87 -4.24 -15.32
N LYS A 344 31.03 -4.41 -16.35
CA LYS A 344 30.67 -3.31 -17.28
C LYS A 344 29.97 -2.18 -16.55
N CYS A 345 29.08 -2.48 -15.61
CA CYS A 345 28.33 -1.50 -14.82
C CYS A 345 29.23 -0.63 -13.94
N GLU A 346 30.31 -1.18 -13.37
CA GLU A 346 31.25 -0.44 -12.53
C GLU A 346 32.08 0.57 -13.32
N LYS A 347 32.41 0.26 -14.59
CA LYS A 347 33.17 1.15 -15.46
C LYS A 347 32.46 2.44 -15.82
N VAL A 348 31.12 2.40 -15.83
CA VAL A 348 30.26 3.54 -16.21
C VAL A 348 29.58 4.20 -15.02
N CYS A 349 29.80 3.71 -13.82
CA CYS A 349 29.19 4.26 -12.60
C CYS A 349 29.88 5.57 -12.19
N PRO A 350 29.20 6.74 -12.22
CA PRO A 350 29.79 8.01 -11.80
C PRO A 350 30.14 8.05 -10.30
N GLN A 351 29.53 7.20 -9.50
CA GLN A 351 29.76 7.08 -8.05
C GLN A 351 30.85 6.05 -7.71
N HIS A 352 31.44 5.40 -8.72
CA HIS A 352 32.47 4.36 -8.55
C HIS A 352 32.06 3.24 -7.56
N LEU A 353 30.79 2.88 -7.53
CA LEU A 353 30.26 1.86 -6.63
C LEU A 353 30.80 0.46 -6.99
N PRO A 354 31.13 -0.38 -5.99
CA PRO A 354 31.52 -1.77 -6.22
C PRO A 354 30.27 -2.63 -6.50
N ILE A 355 29.63 -2.39 -7.63
CA ILE A 355 28.28 -2.88 -7.98
C ILE A 355 28.18 -4.41 -7.88
N ARG A 356 29.20 -5.13 -8.33
CA ARG A 356 29.22 -6.61 -8.26
C ARG A 356 29.11 -7.12 -6.82
N LYS A 357 29.90 -6.52 -5.91
CA LYS A 357 29.87 -6.86 -4.48
C LYS A 357 28.56 -6.46 -3.83
N LEU A 358 28.01 -5.31 -4.19
CA LEU A 358 26.72 -4.84 -3.69
C LEU A 358 25.57 -5.74 -4.17
N LEU A 359 25.59 -6.22 -5.42
CA LEU A 359 24.62 -7.20 -5.91
C LEU A 359 24.71 -8.55 -5.18
N GLU A 360 25.91 -8.99 -4.77
CA GLU A 360 26.05 -10.17 -3.90
C GLU A 360 25.39 -9.97 -2.54
N GLN A 361 25.48 -8.77 -1.96
CA GLN A 361 24.82 -8.44 -0.70
C GLN A 361 23.29 -8.39 -0.87
N VAL A 362 22.81 -7.81 -1.96
CA VAL A 362 21.38 -7.79 -2.30
C VAL A 362 20.85 -9.23 -2.45
N ALA A 363 21.53 -10.09 -3.21
CA ALA A 363 21.15 -11.50 -3.35
C ALA A 363 21.15 -12.24 -2.00
N ALA A 364 22.15 -12.00 -1.16
CA ALA A 364 22.23 -12.61 0.16
C ALA A 364 21.09 -12.17 1.10
N GLU A 365 20.55 -10.97 0.91
CA GLU A 365 19.44 -10.48 1.71
C GLU A 365 18.09 -11.02 1.21
N PHE A 366 17.80 -10.90 -0.09
CA PHE A 366 16.47 -11.15 -0.65
C PHE A 366 16.25 -12.55 -1.24
N GLU A 367 17.32 -13.28 -1.58
CA GLU A 367 17.21 -14.57 -2.29
C GLU A 367 17.53 -15.76 -1.37
N LYS A 368 17.34 -15.60 -0.06
CA LYS A 368 17.46 -16.70 0.91
C LYS A 368 16.39 -17.74 0.60
N ALA A 369 16.77 -19.03 0.61
CA ALA A 369 15.78 -20.09 0.60
C ALA A 369 14.81 -19.88 1.79
N PRO A 370 13.48 -20.07 1.60
CA PRO A 370 12.56 -20.02 2.71
C PRO A 370 13.06 -20.94 3.81
N ALA A 371 13.14 -20.42 5.04
CA ALA A 371 13.50 -21.24 6.20
C ALA A 371 12.54 -22.43 6.22
N ALA A 372 13.08 -23.64 6.18
CA ALA A 372 12.27 -24.84 6.30
C ALA A 372 11.55 -24.78 7.66
N ASN A 373 10.23 -24.60 7.60
CA ASN A 373 9.33 -24.71 8.75
C ASN A 373 9.24 -26.18 9.19
#